data_8bc6e9af3d99abf5c8544258692fee91
#
_entry.id   8bc6e9af3d99abf5c8544258692fee91
#
_cell.length_a   1.000
_cell.length_b   1.000
_cell.length_c   1.000
_cell.angle_alpha   90.00
_cell.angle_beta   90.00
_cell.angle_gamma   90.00
#
_symmetry.space_group_name_H-M   'P 1'
#
loop_
_entity.id
_entity.type
_entity.pdbx_description
1 polymer ?
#
loop_
_entity_poly.entity_id
_entity_poly.type
_entity_poly.pdbx_seq_one_letter_code
_entity_poly.pdbx_strand_id
1 'polypeptide(L)'
;LEGDPFALGVASGDPNDTSVVLWTRVVIDPARTDGGVGEAPVPVAWELAGDEAFDRVVASGTEVARGESAHSVHAIADGLEPDGTYWYRFSIGETTSPVGRTRTMPSAGKQPASGQFRFALATCQDFQGGRYAAWRDAAELDDLDAVVFLGDYIYELENLFTGPDGDTSRQY
;
A
#
# COMPACT_ATOMS: atom_id res chain seq x y z
N LEU A 1 3.09 -17.06 -12.38
CA LEU A 1 2.20 -16.00 -12.86
C LEU A 1 2.87 -15.33 -14.04
N GLU A 2 2.14 -15.12 -15.14
CA GLU A 2 2.64 -14.33 -16.28
C GLU A 2 2.17 -12.88 -16.07
N GLY A 3 3.12 -11.94 -15.99
CA GLY A 3 2.87 -10.52 -15.74
C GLY A 3 3.41 -10.04 -14.40
N ASP A 4 3.19 -8.75 -14.09
CA ASP A 4 3.57 -8.16 -12.79
C ASP A 4 2.45 -8.41 -11.77
N PRO A 5 2.66 -9.31 -10.78
CA PRO A 5 1.64 -9.61 -9.78
C PRO A 5 1.42 -8.48 -8.77
N PHE A 6 2.26 -7.47 -8.78
CA PHE A 6 2.21 -6.31 -7.88
C PHE A 6 1.82 -5.00 -8.58
N ALA A 7 1.09 -5.10 -9.71
CA ALA A 7 0.68 -3.95 -10.54
C ALA A 7 -0.07 -2.86 -9.77
N LEU A 8 -0.71 -3.18 -8.64
CA LEU A 8 -1.39 -2.22 -7.76
C LEU A 8 -0.47 -1.65 -6.65
N GLY A 9 0.80 -2.06 -6.63
CA GLY A 9 1.76 -1.58 -5.65
C GLY A 9 1.56 -2.17 -4.25
N VAL A 10 2.05 -1.43 -3.26
CA VAL A 10 2.05 -1.81 -1.86
C VAL A 10 1.57 -0.65 -0.98
N ALA A 11 1.02 -0.96 0.18
CA ALA A 11 0.61 0.03 1.16
C ALA A 11 0.91 -0.47 2.60
N SER A 12 0.91 0.44 3.54
CA SER A 12 0.96 0.12 4.96
C SER A 12 0.00 0.98 5.75
N GLY A 13 -0.44 0.47 6.90
CA GLY A 13 -1.40 1.20 7.72
C GLY A 13 -1.50 0.63 9.13
N ASP A 14 -2.45 1.16 9.90
CA ASP A 14 -2.73 0.77 11.28
C ASP A 14 -1.46 0.67 12.15
N PRO A 15 -0.59 1.71 12.14
CA PRO A 15 0.64 1.69 12.92
C PRO A 15 0.32 1.84 14.41
N ASN A 16 0.98 1.04 15.23
CA ASN A 16 1.14 1.35 16.65
C ASN A 16 2.63 1.53 16.97
N ASP A 17 3.02 1.57 18.23
CA ASP A 17 4.41 1.82 18.61
C ASP A 17 5.34 0.62 18.35
N THR A 18 4.81 -0.58 18.15
CA THR A 18 5.62 -1.79 17.95
C THR A 18 5.19 -2.65 16.76
N SER A 19 4.20 -2.22 15.99
CA SER A 19 3.73 -2.96 14.81
C SER A 19 3.14 -2.08 13.73
N VAL A 20 3.01 -2.66 12.53
CA VAL A 20 2.35 -2.04 11.37
C VAL A 20 1.74 -3.15 10.51
N VAL A 21 0.63 -2.85 9.85
CA VAL A 21 0.04 -3.71 8.84
C VAL A 21 0.62 -3.36 7.48
N LEU A 22 1.17 -4.34 6.78
CA LEU A 22 1.63 -4.23 5.40
C LEU A 22 0.58 -4.83 4.47
N TRP A 23 0.35 -4.18 3.35
CA TRP A 23 -0.68 -4.58 2.39
C TRP A 23 -0.15 -4.66 0.97
N THR A 24 -0.63 -5.65 0.26
CA THR A 24 -0.60 -5.72 -1.20
C THR A 24 -1.81 -6.50 -1.71
N ARG A 25 -2.06 -6.45 -3.00
CA ARG A 25 -3.03 -7.30 -3.68
C ARG A 25 -2.39 -7.90 -4.92
N VAL A 26 -2.45 -9.22 -5.02
CA VAL A 26 -1.96 -9.93 -6.20
C VAL A 26 -2.95 -9.73 -7.35
N VAL A 27 -2.53 -9.03 -8.39
CA VAL A 27 -3.33 -8.73 -9.59
C VAL A 27 -2.42 -8.72 -10.79
N ILE A 28 -2.72 -9.52 -11.81
CA ILE A 28 -1.97 -9.57 -13.08
C ILE A 28 -2.65 -8.68 -14.12
N ASP A 29 -3.97 -8.67 -14.13
CA ASP A 29 -4.78 -7.87 -15.04
C ASP A 29 -5.84 -7.08 -14.27
N PRO A 30 -5.60 -5.78 -14.00
CA PRO A 30 -6.54 -4.94 -13.27
C PRO A 30 -7.90 -4.73 -13.95
N ALA A 31 -8.01 -5.02 -15.26
CA ALA A 31 -9.26 -4.90 -16.01
C ALA A 31 -10.19 -6.12 -15.78
N ARG A 32 -9.69 -7.19 -15.18
CA ARG A 32 -10.48 -8.38 -14.87
C ARG A 32 -11.01 -8.34 -13.44
N THR A 33 -12.23 -8.76 -13.24
CA THR A 33 -12.86 -8.83 -11.91
C THR A 33 -12.14 -9.81 -10.97
N ASP A 34 -11.55 -10.90 -11.51
CA ASP A 34 -10.73 -11.87 -10.77
C ASP A 34 -9.25 -11.49 -10.68
N GLY A 35 -8.87 -10.30 -11.19
CA GLY A 35 -7.49 -9.83 -11.21
C GLY A 35 -6.56 -10.64 -12.14
N GLY A 36 -7.08 -11.58 -12.91
CA GLY A 36 -6.29 -12.47 -13.77
C GLY A 36 -5.49 -13.55 -13.03
N VAL A 37 -5.73 -13.74 -11.72
CA VAL A 37 -4.96 -14.66 -10.86
C VAL A 37 -5.57 -16.06 -10.84
N GLY A 38 -6.89 -16.18 -11.06
CA GLY A 38 -7.64 -17.42 -10.93
C GLY A 38 -7.98 -17.74 -9.46
N GLU A 39 -8.39 -18.99 -9.18
CA GLU A 39 -8.90 -19.38 -7.87
C GLU A 39 -7.83 -19.95 -6.93
N ALA A 40 -6.66 -20.32 -7.47
CA ALA A 40 -5.61 -20.95 -6.68
C ALA A 40 -5.01 -19.99 -5.65
N PRO A 41 -4.82 -20.43 -4.39
CA PRO A 41 -4.15 -19.62 -3.39
C PRO A 41 -2.68 -19.39 -3.78
N VAL A 42 -2.19 -18.16 -3.59
CA VAL A 42 -0.82 -17.75 -3.93
C VAL A 42 -0.05 -17.41 -2.66
N PRO A 43 1.02 -18.14 -2.34
CA PRO A 43 1.92 -17.76 -1.27
C PRO A 43 2.68 -16.47 -1.63
N VAL A 44 2.66 -15.50 -0.73
CA VAL A 44 3.30 -14.20 -0.86
C VAL A 44 4.23 -14.01 0.33
N ALA A 45 5.53 -14.01 0.07
CA ALA A 45 6.50 -13.69 1.11
C ALA A 45 6.59 -12.17 1.29
N TRP A 46 6.97 -11.73 2.49
CA TRP A 46 7.20 -10.33 2.79
C TRP A 46 8.43 -10.17 3.69
N GLU A 47 9.10 -9.04 3.55
CA GLU A 47 10.24 -8.62 4.34
C GLU A 47 10.07 -7.16 4.75
N LEU A 48 10.50 -6.84 5.98
CA LEU A 48 10.60 -5.49 6.50
C LEU A 48 12.01 -5.28 7.03
N ALA A 49 12.66 -4.21 6.60
CA ALA A 49 14.04 -3.90 6.90
C ALA A 49 14.19 -2.52 7.56
N GLY A 50 15.25 -2.36 8.32
CA GLY A 50 15.62 -1.09 8.91
C GLY A 50 16.41 -0.16 7.98
N ASP A 51 16.57 -0.53 6.72
CA ASP A 51 17.23 0.24 5.67
C ASP A 51 16.65 -0.12 4.30
N GLU A 52 16.75 0.81 3.34
CA GLU A 52 16.18 0.66 2.01
C GLU A 52 16.90 -0.38 1.13
N ALA A 53 18.15 -0.69 1.44
CA ALA A 53 18.94 -1.70 0.74
C ALA A 53 18.60 -3.13 1.17
N PHE A 54 17.80 -3.30 2.25
CA PHE A 54 17.48 -4.59 2.87
C PHE A 54 18.70 -5.34 3.41
N ASP A 55 19.76 -4.63 3.80
CA ASP A 55 20.93 -5.23 4.45
C ASP A 55 20.59 -5.74 5.88
N ARG A 56 19.59 -5.10 6.52
CA ARG A 56 19.13 -5.45 7.86
C ARG A 56 17.62 -5.72 7.86
N VAL A 57 17.24 -6.94 7.48
CA VAL A 57 15.87 -7.43 7.63
C VAL A 57 15.56 -7.62 9.12
N VAL A 58 14.48 -7.01 9.62
CA VAL A 58 14.08 -7.05 11.03
C VAL A 58 12.82 -7.89 11.26
N ALA A 59 11.99 -8.05 10.24
CA ALA A 59 10.83 -8.94 10.27
C ALA A 59 10.59 -9.52 8.88
N SER A 60 10.04 -10.72 8.82
CA SER A 60 9.66 -11.38 7.56
C SER A 60 8.60 -12.45 7.81
N GLY A 61 7.88 -12.83 6.77
CA GLY A 61 6.88 -13.88 6.85
C GLY A 61 6.33 -14.28 5.50
N THR A 62 5.28 -15.08 5.51
CA THR A 62 4.57 -15.52 4.32
C THR A 62 3.07 -15.53 4.61
N GLU A 63 2.32 -14.86 3.77
CA GLU A 63 0.86 -14.85 3.77
C GLU A 63 0.33 -15.57 2.54
N VAL A 64 -0.96 -15.90 2.55
CA VAL A 64 -1.58 -16.57 1.42
C VAL A 64 -2.67 -15.67 0.83
N ALA A 65 -2.43 -15.17 -0.37
CA ALA A 65 -3.43 -14.45 -1.15
C ALA A 65 -4.49 -15.44 -1.67
N ARG A 66 -5.77 -15.20 -1.37
CA ARG A 66 -6.89 -16.08 -1.70
C ARG A 66 -7.97 -15.36 -2.50
N GLY A 67 -8.64 -16.08 -3.41
CA GLY A 67 -9.73 -15.54 -4.23
C GLY A 67 -10.87 -14.93 -3.41
N GLU A 68 -11.25 -15.54 -2.28
CA GLU A 68 -12.29 -15.05 -1.37
C GLU A 68 -12.00 -13.66 -0.75
N SER A 69 -10.74 -13.27 -0.67
CA SER A 69 -10.29 -11.92 -0.25
C SER A 69 -9.80 -11.08 -1.44
N ALA A 70 -10.25 -11.42 -2.65
CA ALA A 70 -9.79 -10.78 -3.89
C ALA A 70 -8.25 -10.76 -4.02
N HIS A 71 -7.58 -11.78 -3.52
CA HIS A 71 -6.13 -11.94 -3.46
C HIS A 71 -5.40 -10.83 -2.70
N SER A 72 -6.10 -10.13 -1.79
CA SER A 72 -5.48 -9.17 -0.87
C SER A 72 -4.68 -9.89 0.22
N VAL A 73 -3.55 -9.30 0.57
CA VAL A 73 -2.65 -9.74 1.64
C VAL A 73 -2.59 -8.64 2.70
N HIS A 74 -2.72 -9.03 3.96
CA HIS A 74 -2.49 -8.19 5.12
C HIS A 74 -1.50 -8.91 6.02
N ALA A 75 -0.27 -8.43 6.08
CA ALA A 75 0.78 -8.97 6.92
C ALA A 75 1.01 -8.06 8.14
N ILE A 76 1.05 -8.64 9.32
CA ILE A 76 1.35 -7.88 10.54
C ILE A 76 2.84 -8.03 10.83
N ALA A 77 3.58 -6.93 10.69
CA ALA A 77 4.96 -6.84 11.15
C ALA A 77 4.96 -6.31 12.58
N ASP A 78 5.39 -7.12 13.54
CA ASP A 78 5.41 -6.83 14.96
C ASP A 78 6.82 -6.90 15.55
N GLY A 79 6.96 -6.57 16.86
CA GLY A 79 8.24 -6.54 17.54
C GLY A 79 9.18 -5.42 17.08
N LEU A 80 8.62 -4.37 16.50
CA LEU A 80 9.37 -3.22 15.98
C LEU A 80 9.70 -2.21 17.08
N GLU A 81 10.73 -1.39 16.86
CA GLU A 81 11.03 -0.27 17.75
C GLU A 81 10.05 0.89 17.54
N PRO A 82 9.64 1.59 18.60
CA PRO A 82 8.82 2.79 18.50
C PRO A 82 9.50 3.91 17.72
N ASP A 83 8.70 4.71 17.01
CA ASP A 83 9.17 5.86 16.21
C ASP A 83 10.21 5.47 15.13
N GLY A 84 10.21 4.20 14.75
CA GLY A 84 11.13 3.64 13.76
C GLY A 84 10.62 3.82 12.33
N THR A 85 11.53 4.08 11.40
CA THR A 85 11.26 4.07 9.96
C THR A 85 11.77 2.77 9.37
N TYR A 86 10.98 2.17 8.49
CA TYR A 86 11.24 0.87 7.89
C TYR A 86 10.90 0.87 6.41
N TRP A 87 11.51 -0.07 5.68
CA TRP A 87 11.23 -0.35 4.27
C TRP A 87 10.72 -1.78 4.15
N TYR A 88 9.75 -1.99 3.27
CA TYR A 88 9.15 -3.31 3.12
C TYR A 88 8.90 -3.63 1.65
N ARG A 89 8.85 -4.92 1.35
CA ARG A 89 8.52 -5.46 0.03
C ARG A 89 7.83 -6.80 0.15
N PHE A 90 7.13 -7.17 -0.90
CA PHE A 90 6.54 -8.50 -1.07
C PHE A 90 7.22 -9.23 -2.21
N SER A 91 7.15 -10.58 -2.20
CA SER A 91 7.68 -11.39 -3.29
C SER A 91 6.84 -12.64 -3.56
N ILE A 92 6.81 -13.03 -4.83
CA ILE A 92 6.22 -14.29 -5.32
C ILE A 92 7.25 -14.94 -6.23
N GLY A 93 7.85 -16.03 -5.80
CA GLY A 93 9.00 -16.62 -6.49
C GLY A 93 10.15 -15.62 -6.61
N GLU A 94 10.57 -15.32 -7.84
CA GLU A 94 11.65 -14.36 -8.12
C GLU A 94 11.15 -12.92 -8.36
N THR A 95 9.83 -12.72 -8.42
CA THR A 95 9.24 -11.39 -8.66
C THR A 95 9.06 -10.65 -7.35
N THR A 96 9.55 -9.42 -7.29
CA THR A 96 9.49 -8.55 -6.10
C THR A 96 8.65 -7.31 -6.39
N SER A 97 7.87 -6.88 -5.42
CA SER A 97 7.08 -5.64 -5.49
C SER A 97 7.98 -4.40 -5.48
N PRO A 98 7.44 -3.21 -5.79
CA PRO A 98 8.06 -1.96 -5.37
C PRO A 98 8.34 -1.97 -3.86
N VAL A 99 9.36 -1.18 -3.45
CA VAL A 99 9.67 -0.98 -2.03
C VAL A 99 8.74 0.08 -1.47
N GLY A 100 8.04 -0.23 -0.37
CA GLY A 100 7.28 0.72 0.41
C GLY A 100 8.07 1.22 1.62
N ARG A 101 7.79 2.44 2.06
CA ARG A 101 8.29 2.99 3.32
C ARG A 101 7.16 3.06 4.34
N THR A 102 7.43 2.71 5.58
CA THR A 102 6.48 2.77 6.70
C THR A 102 7.15 3.24 7.97
N ARG A 103 6.36 3.57 8.99
CA ARG A 103 6.91 3.86 10.31
C ARG A 103 5.95 3.42 11.41
N THR A 104 6.51 3.12 12.58
CA THR A 104 5.78 2.92 13.82
C THR A 104 5.47 4.26 14.50
N MET A 105 4.46 4.27 15.35
CA MET A 105 4.16 5.43 16.18
C MET A 105 5.19 5.58 17.31
N PRO A 106 5.39 6.80 17.83
CA PRO A 106 6.09 6.98 19.09
C PRO A 106 5.39 6.23 20.23
N SER A 107 6.14 5.81 21.23
CA SER A 107 5.54 5.23 22.46
C SER A 107 4.50 6.16 23.06
N ALA A 108 3.48 5.59 23.69
CA ALA A 108 2.38 6.33 24.28
C ALA A 108 2.88 7.47 25.18
N GLY A 109 2.38 8.67 24.95
CA GLY A 109 2.75 9.88 25.69
C GLY A 109 4.11 10.48 25.30
N LYS A 110 4.77 9.96 24.28
CA LYS A 110 5.99 10.54 23.70
C LYS A 110 5.69 11.30 22.41
N GLN A 111 6.53 12.25 22.08
CA GLN A 111 6.54 12.91 20.79
C GLN A 111 7.52 12.20 19.84
N PRO A 112 7.34 12.32 18.51
CA PRO A 112 8.33 11.85 17.55
C PRO A 112 9.71 12.47 17.85
N ALA A 113 10.78 11.73 17.59
CA ALA A 113 12.15 12.23 17.74
C ALA A 113 12.43 13.45 16.87
N SER A 114 11.73 13.58 15.73
CA SER A 114 11.76 14.76 14.85
C SER A 114 11.14 16.01 15.50
N GLY A 115 10.39 15.87 16.59
CA GLY A 115 9.58 16.94 17.21
C GLY A 115 8.35 17.35 16.40
N GLN A 116 8.09 16.72 15.26
CA GLN A 116 6.97 17.02 14.38
C GLN A 116 6.34 15.73 13.86
N PHE A 117 5.03 15.78 13.61
CA PHE A 117 4.31 14.75 12.88
C PHE A 117 3.62 15.41 11.67
N ARG A 118 3.98 14.99 10.47
CA ARG A 118 3.49 15.56 9.22
C ARG A 118 2.59 14.57 8.51
N PHE A 119 1.36 14.97 8.20
CA PHE A 119 0.41 14.11 7.52
C PHE A 119 -0.32 14.85 6.40
N ALA A 120 -0.66 14.12 5.34
CA ALA A 120 -1.55 14.59 4.30
C ALA A 120 -2.99 14.21 4.64
N LEU A 121 -3.93 15.13 4.40
CA LEU A 121 -5.36 14.86 4.45
C LEU A 121 -5.89 14.66 3.05
N ALA A 122 -6.67 13.61 2.84
CA ALA A 122 -7.29 13.28 1.58
C ALA A 122 -8.78 13.00 1.72
N THR A 123 -9.55 13.33 0.71
CA THR A 123 -10.98 13.04 0.59
C THR A 123 -11.39 13.11 -0.87
N CYS A 124 -12.55 12.53 -1.21
CA CYS A 124 -13.19 12.70 -2.50
C CYS A 124 -12.28 12.30 -3.67
N GLN A 125 -11.67 11.11 -3.60
CA GLN A 125 -10.90 10.61 -4.74
C GLN A 125 -11.81 9.95 -5.77
N ASP A 126 -11.95 10.63 -6.90
CA ASP A 126 -12.71 10.14 -8.04
C ASP A 126 -11.77 9.52 -9.09
N PHE A 127 -11.81 8.19 -9.19
CA PHE A 127 -11.03 7.44 -10.15
C PHE A 127 -11.40 7.78 -11.60
N GLN A 128 -12.68 8.03 -11.87
CA GLN A 128 -13.18 8.27 -13.21
C GLN A 128 -12.89 9.71 -13.68
N GLY A 129 -13.01 10.67 -12.76
CA GLY A 129 -12.87 12.10 -13.06
C GLY A 129 -11.45 12.65 -12.95
N GLY A 130 -10.50 11.91 -12.37
CA GLY A 130 -9.17 12.41 -12.07
C GLY A 130 -8.02 11.49 -12.46
N ARG A 131 -6.79 12.02 -12.42
CA ARG A 131 -5.56 11.27 -12.67
C ARG A 131 -4.65 11.19 -11.43
N TYR A 132 -5.18 11.51 -10.27
CA TYR A 132 -4.49 11.42 -8.98
C TYR A 132 -3.13 12.15 -8.94
N ALA A 133 -3.01 13.30 -9.64
CA ALA A 133 -1.78 14.08 -9.67
C ALA A 133 -1.28 14.47 -8.27
N ALA A 134 -2.21 14.77 -7.35
CA ALA A 134 -1.88 15.11 -5.97
C ALA A 134 -1.15 13.96 -5.24
N TRP A 135 -1.45 12.70 -5.57
CA TRP A 135 -0.77 11.56 -4.97
C TRP A 135 0.67 11.42 -5.45
N ARG A 136 0.94 11.76 -6.71
CA ARG A 136 2.30 11.80 -7.21
C ARG A 136 3.12 12.86 -6.48
N ASP A 137 2.57 14.06 -6.29
CA ASP A 137 3.22 15.13 -5.55
C ASP A 137 3.44 14.73 -4.07
N ALA A 138 2.44 14.09 -3.45
CA ALA A 138 2.57 13.59 -2.07
C ALA A 138 3.64 12.48 -1.93
N ALA A 139 3.79 11.63 -2.94
CA ALA A 139 4.80 10.56 -2.93
C ALA A 139 6.24 11.09 -3.04
N GLU A 140 6.43 12.33 -3.50
CA GLU A 140 7.73 13.00 -3.55
C GLU A 140 8.14 13.65 -2.22
N LEU A 141 7.25 13.62 -1.20
CA LEU A 141 7.53 14.18 0.12
C LEU A 141 8.27 13.15 1.00
N ASP A 142 9.55 13.35 1.21
CA ASP A 142 10.38 12.44 2.02
C ASP A 142 10.02 12.45 3.51
N ASP A 143 9.39 13.51 3.98
CA ASP A 143 9.10 13.77 5.38
C ASP A 143 7.61 13.61 5.76
N LEU A 144 6.83 12.97 4.91
CA LEU A 144 5.44 12.62 5.19
C LEU A 144 5.38 11.38 6.11
N ASP A 145 4.77 11.53 7.27
CA ASP A 145 4.64 10.45 8.26
C ASP A 145 3.39 9.58 8.02
N ALA A 146 2.29 10.19 7.58
CA ALA A 146 1.03 9.48 7.37
C ALA A 146 0.12 10.17 6.34
N VAL A 147 -0.82 9.38 5.82
CA VAL A 147 -1.97 9.88 5.05
C VAL A 147 -3.25 9.53 5.78
N VAL A 148 -4.13 10.50 5.94
CA VAL A 148 -5.44 10.33 6.59
C VAL A 148 -6.55 10.58 5.58
N PHE A 149 -7.38 9.59 5.36
CA PHE A 149 -8.57 9.70 4.50
C PHE A 149 -9.78 10.09 5.34
N LEU A 150 -10.39 11.22 5.00
CA LEU A 150 -11.54 11.77 5.73
C LEU A 150 -12.89 11.23 5.23
N GLY A 151 -12.88 10.40 4.19
CA GLY A 151 -14.05 9.81 3.57
C GLY A 151 -13.98 9.91 2.04
N ASP A 152 -15.02 9.41 1.36
CA ASP A 152 -15.10 9.33 -0.09
C ASP A 152 -13.80 8.77 -0.70
N TYR A 153 -13.36 7.65 -0.13
CA TYR A 153 -12.16 6.95 -0.58
C TYR A 153 -12.34 6.38 -1.99
N ILE A 154 -13.54 5.91 -2.28
CA ILE A 154 -13.99 5.49 -3.62
C ILE A 154 -15.41 6.00 -3.87
N TYR A 155 -15.76 6.13 -5.14
CA TYR A 155 -17.14 6.31 -5.62
C TYR A 155 -17.49 5.08 -6.45
N GLU A 156 -18.52 4.33 -6.03
CA GLU A 156 -18.90 3.04 -6.63
C GLU A 156 -19.91 3.20 -7.77
N LEU A 157 -20.37 4.41 -8.01
CA LEU A 157 -21.33 4.72 -9.05
C LEU A 157 -20.62 5.07 -10.35
N GLU A 158 -21.21 4.66 -11.46
CA GLU A 158 -20.77 5.14 -12.77
C GLU A 158 -20.83 6.67 -12.82
N ASN A 159 -19.72 7.29 -13.09
CA ASN A 159 -19.66 8.74 -13.24
C ASN A 159 -20.12 9.11 -14.64
N LEU A 160 -21.15 9.96 -14.72
CA LEU A 160 -21.64 10.48 -16.00
C LEU A 160 -20.71 11.55 -16.61
N PHE A 161 -19.68 11.96 -15.89
CA PHE A 161 -18.68 12.88 -16.38
C PHE A 161 -17.56 12.11 -17.08
N THR A 162 -17.19 12.55 -18.25
CA THR A 162 -15.97 12.10 -18.91
C THR A 162 -14.75 12.62 -18.14
N GLY A 163 -13.72 11.82 -18.06
CA GLY A 163 -12.46 12.26 -17.48
C GLY A 163 -11.83 13.45 -18.22
N PRO A 164 -10.70 13.95 -17.75
CA PRO A 164 -9.96 15.01 -18.47
C PRO A 164 -9.80 14.65 -19.95
N ASP A 165 -9.99 15.61 -20.82
CA ASP A 165 -9.83 15.45 -22.28
C ASP A 165 -10.85 14.48 -22.93
N GLY A 166 -11.97 14.17 -22.28
CA GLY A 166 -12.97 13.25 -22.81
C GLY A 166 -12.59 11.78 -22.71
N ASP A 167 -11.60 11.43 -21.90
CA ASP A 167 -11.15 10.07 -21.69
C ASP A 167 -12.22 9.21 -20.96
N THR A 168 -12.69 8.17 -21.63
CA THR A 168 -13.67 7.21 -21.08
C THR A 168 -13.03 5.90 -20.64
N SER A 169 -11.70 5.75 -20.74
CA SER A 169 -10.98 4.51 -20.42
C SER A 169 -11.07 4.11 -18.94
N ARG A 170 -11.50 5.01 -18.08
CA ARG A 170 -11.64 4.84 -16.63
C ARG A 170 -13.09 4.78 -16.17
N GLN A 171 -14.04 4.65 -17.07
CA GLN A 171 -15.46 4.43 -16.71
C GLN A 171 -15.68 2.94 -16.38
N TYR A 172 -16.53 2.69 -15.40
CA TYR A 172 -16.96 1.33 -15.05
C TYR A 172 -17.96 0.77 -16.06
#